data_292684fd728e14b10df7dec19c309727
#
_entry.id   292684fd728e14b10df7dec19c309727
#
_cell.length_a   1.000
_cell.length_b   1.000
_cell.length_c   1.000
_cell.angle_alpha   90.00
_cell.angle_beta   90.00
_cell.angle_gamma   90.00
#
_symmetry.space_group_name_H-M   'P 1'
#
loop_
_entity.id
_entity.type
_entity.pdbx_description
1 polymer ?
#
loop_
_entity_poly.entity_id
_entity_poly.type
_entity_poly.pdbx_seq_one_letter_code
_entity_poly.pdbx_strand_id
1 'polypeptide(L)'
;PGITLPIELSGKVIGTLGIPGDPEEVTAWGRLVKQQLEIFLREKAYMQSAFIKERTLQSLLQEVAEFDFGRSDPFLLKKKMTELGFDLEVPRLVMLVDLYHFGEVTDRIKKQSSGGLMEEAEMRIQAVKMQVLSTIREIFNSYSDLSLFWGEDKSVILSQLSPTTDDEAALTRGAEKCLELQENLFRQGVKICIGMSGIARDIPQLGQAFRDAQSALRIGKSMRHGPGLYRIED
;
A
#
# COMPACT_ATOMS: atom_id res chain seq x y z
N PRO A 1 20.21 38.41 26.11
CA PRO A 1 19.08 38.73 25.28
C PRO A 1 18.83 37.62 24.27
N GLY A 2 17.60 37.55 23.71
CA GLY A 2 17.15 36.58 22.73
C GLY A 2 15.66 36.69 22.48
N ILE A 3 15.15 35.91 21.51
CA ILE A 3 13.72 35.79 21.23
C ILE A 3 13.22 34.38 21.50
N THR A 4 11.94 34.26 21.84
CA THR A 4 11.25 32.97 21.96
C THR A 4 10.02 33.00 21.08
N LEU A 5 9.91 32.03 20.18
CA LEU A 5 8.82 31.92 19.22
C LEU A 5 8.03 30.64 19.50
N PRO A 6 6.69 30.69 19.57
CA PRO A 6 5.88 29.47 19.68
C PRO A 6 5.94 28.65 18.39
N ILE A 7 6.06 27.33 18.54
CA ILE A 7 5.95 26.37 17.42
C ILE A 7 4.53 25.83 17.40
N GLU A 8 3.85 25.93 16.26
CA GLU A 8 2.47 25.54 16.11
C GLU A 8 2.31 24.37 15.15
N LEU A 9 1.48 23.39 15.53
CA LEU A 9 1.06 22.29 14.67
C LEU A 9 -0.46 22.20 14.71
N SER A 10 -1.12 22.30 13.55
CA SER A 10 -2.58 22.25 13.43
C SER A 10 -3.33 23.23 14.36
N GLY A 11 -2.79 24.43 14.52
CA GLY A 11 -3.38 25.50 15.36
C GLY A 11 -3.14 25.34 16.87
N LYS A 12 -2.32 24.39 17.29
CA LYS A 12 -1.93 24.19 18.69
C LYS A 12 -0.45 24.47 18.88
N VAL A 13 -0.10 25.20 19.93
CA VAL A 13 1.30 25.38 20.34
C VAL A 13 1.79 24.06 20.92
N ILE A 14 2.84 23.48 20.31
CA ILE A 14 3.45 22.21 20.73
C ILE A 14 4.82 22.39 21.38
N GLY A 15 5.38 23.60 21.31
CA GLY A 15 6.67 23.91 21.88
C GLY A 15 7.08 25.35 21.60
N THR A 16 8.33 25.69 21.94
CA THR A 16 8.91 26.99 21.68
C THR A 16 10.30 26.87 21.08
N LEU A 17 10.65 27.83 20.21
CA LEU A 17 11.98 27.98 19.63
C LEU A 17 12.64 29.19 20.29
N GLY A 18 13.69 28.98 21.09
CA GLY A 18 14.52 30.02 21.66
C GLY A 18 15.74 30.30 20.78
N ILE A 19 15.99 31.56 20.44
CA ILE A 19 17.15 31.99 19.65
C ILE A 19 17.87 33.06 20.44
N PRO A 20 19.13 32.81 20.86
CA PRO A 20 19.95 33.80 21.54
C PRO A 20 20.48 34.85 20.53
N GLY A 21 20.63 36.08 20.95
CA GLY A 21 21.18 37.16 20.16
C GLY A 21 20.40 38.47 20.35
N ASP A 22 20.80 39.51 19.62
CA ASP A 22 20.05 40.75 19.59
C ASP A 22 18.68 40.55 18.93
N PRO A 23 17.54 40.87 19.60
CA PRO A 23 16.21 40.68 19.06
C PRO A 23 16.00 41.34 17.68
N GLU A 24 16.58 42.51 17.41
CA GLU A 24 16.45 43.18 16.14
C GLU A 24 17.13 42.40 15.00
N GLU A 25 18.27 41.79 15.26
CA GLU A 25 19.02 41.03 14.28
C GLU A 25 18.45 39.63 14.07
N VAL A 26 18.00 38.91 15.13
CA VAL A 26 17.64 37.51 15.04
C VAL A 26 16.15 37.27 14.73
N THR A 27 15.27 38.28 14.82
CA THR A 27 13.81 38.08 14.61
C THR A 27 13.47 37.57 13.21
N ALA A 28 14.08 38.13 12.17
CA ALA A 28 13.82 37.70 10.80
C ALA A 28 14.23 36.26 10.55
N TRP A 29 15.43 35.90 11.01
CA TRP A 29 15.97 34.54 10.93
C TRP A 29 15.18 33.57 11.80
N GLY A 30 14.80 33.98 12.99
CA GLY A 30 13.98 33.17 13.88
C GLY A 30 12.64 32.79 13.30
N ARG A 31 11.97 33.71 12.62
CA ARG A 31 10.72 33.42 11.91
C ARG A 31 10.91 32.43 10.77
N LEU A 32 11.99 32.57 10.00
CA LEU A 32 12.32 31.65 8.93
C LEU A 32 12.57 30.23 9.46
N VAL A 33 13.39 30.10 10.51
CA VAL A 33 13.68 28.80 11.15
C VAL A 33 12.41 28.20 11.75
N LYS A 34 11.57 29.00 12.43
CA LYS A 34 10.26 28.57 12.92
C LYS A 34 9.41 27.99 11.79
N GLN A 35 9.28 28.71 10.68
CA GLN A 35 8.48 28.27 9.55
C GLN A 35 8.98 26.94 8.95
N GLN A 36 10.29 26.79 8.77
CA GLN A 36 10.88 25.54 8.29
C GLN A 36 10.63 24.39 9.26
N LEU A 37 10.76 24.63 10.54
CA LEU A 37 10.51 23.61 11.56
C LEU A 37 9.04 23.20 11.61
N GLU A 38 8.11 24.12 11.48
CA GLU A 38 6.67 23.84 11.43
C GLU A 38 6.29 23.02 10.19
N ILE A 39 6.88 23.33 9.02
CA ILE A 39 6.71 22.53 7.79
C ILE A 39 7.23 21.11 8.03
N PHE A 40 8.45 20.96 8.53
CA PHE A 40 9.04 19.65 8.82
C PHE A 40 8.20 18.83 9.82
N LEU A 41 7.73 19.45 10.90
CA LEU A 41 6.90 18.76 11.88
C LEU A 41 5.54 18.35 11.30
N ARG A 42 4.96 19.18 10.43
CA ARG A 42 3.70 18.87 9.73
C ARG A 42 3.87 17.68 8.79
N GLU A 43 4.96 17.65 8.01
CA GLU A 43 5.29 16.51 7.15
C GLU A 43 5.49 15.23 7.95
N LYS A 44 6.22 15.29 9.06
CA LYS A 44 6.43 14.14 9.95
C LYS A 44 5.12 13.61 10.55
N ALA A 45 4.26 14.49 11.03
CA ALA A 45 2.96 14.13 11.58
C ALA A 45 2.06 13.49 10.50
N TYR A 46 2.08 14.04 9.29
CA TYR A 46 1.33 13.48 8.15
C TYR A 46 1.84 12.08 7.79
N MET A 47 3.16 11.89 7.67
CA MET A 47 3.77 10.58 7.37
C MET A 47 3.43 9.54 8.45
N GLN A 48 3.50 9.92 9.74
CA GLN A 48 3.12 9.03 10.83
C GLN A 48 1.64 8.63 10.77
N SER A 49 0.75 9.59 10.51
CA SER A 49 -0.68 9.32 10.38
C SER A 49 -0.97 8.39 9.20
N ALA A 50 -0.34 8.63 8.04
CA ALA A 50 -0.47 7.77 6.86
C ALA A 50 0.03 6.35 7.13
N PHE A 51 1.16 6.20 7.82
CA PHE A 51 1.72 4.90 8.18
C PHE A 51 0.81 4.12 9.15
N ILE A 52 0.26 4.79 10.17
CA ILE A 52 -0.69 4.16 11.09
C ILE A 52 -1.94 3.72 10.34
N LYS A 53 -2.49 4.58 9.47
CA LYS A 53 -3.66 4.25 8.63
C LYS A 53 -3.38 3.03 7.76
N GLU A 54 -2.24 2.98 7.07
CA GLU A 54 -1.86 1.86 6.19
C GLU A 54 -1.74 0.55 6.98
N ARG A 55 -1.07 0.56 8.14
CA ARG A 55 -0.98 -0.61 9.03
C ARG A 55 -2.34 -1.08 9.54
N THR A 56 -3.20 -0.15 9.92
CA THR A 56 -4.55 -0.49 10.37
C THR A 56 -5.37 -1.11 9.24
N LEU A 57 -5.30 -0.56 8.03
CA LEU A 57 -5.93 -1.13 6.84
C LEU A 57 -5.40 -2.54 6.55
N GLN A 58 -4.09 -2.74 6.61
CA GLN A 58 -3.47 -4.05 6.40
C GLN A 58 -3.98 -5.09 7.41
N SER A 59 -4.05 -4.73 8.69
CA SER A 59 -4.59 -5.62 9.74
C SER A 59 -6.07 -5.95 9.52
N LEU A 60 -6.88 -4.96 9.14
CA LEU A 60 -8.31 -5.17 8.86
C LEU A 60 -8.54 -6.01 7.60
N LEU A 61 -7.73 -5.82 6.56
CA LEU A 61 -7.80 -6.66 5.37
C LEU A 61 -7.40 -8.10 5.66
N GLN A 62 -6.47 -8.33 6.57
CA GLN A 62 -6.15 -9.68 7.04
C GLN A 62 -7.34 -10.29 7.78
N GLU A 63 -8.04 -9.53 8.63
CA GLU A 63 -9.29 -9.97 9.27
C GLU A 63 -10.37 -10.30 8.23
N VAL A 64 -10.47 -9.54 7.12
CA VAL A 64 -11.37 -9.84 5.99
C VAL A 64 -10.96 -11.12 5.26
N ALA A 65 -9.67 -11.30 4.94
CA ALA A 65 -9.16 -12.47 4.23
C ALA A 65 -9.35 -13.77 5.02
N GLU A 66 -9.25 -13.68 6.35
CA GLU A 66 -9.43 -14.79 7.30
C GLU A 66 -10.87 -14.87 7.84
N PHE A 67 -11.82 -14.14 7.21
CA PHE A 67 -13.19 -14.03 7.69
C PHE A 67 -13.84 -15.41 7.88
N ASP A 68 -14.35 -15.63 9.10
CA ASP A 68 -15.10 -16.83 9.51
C ASP A 68 -16.39 -16.40 10.20
N PHE A 69 -17.54 -16.82 9.66
CA PHE A 69 -18.87 -16.53 10.24
C PHE A 69 -19.03 -16.92 11.71
N GLY A 70 -18.25 -17.91 12.18
CA GLY A 70 -18.30 -18.36 13.57
C GLY A 70 -17.51 -17.49 14.55
N ARG A 71 -16.61 -16.63 14.05
CA ARG A 71 -15.64 -15.87 14.85
C ARG A 71 -15.60 -14.38 14.55
N SER A 72 -16.00 -13.98 13.35
CA SER A 72 -15.91 -12.60 12.90
C SER A 72 -17.27 -11.93 12.87
N ASP A 73 -17.35 -10.69 13.35
CA ASP A 73 -18.54 -9.84 13.27
C ASP A 73 -18.46 -8.96 12.02
N PRO A 74 -19.28 -9.23 10.97
CA PRO A 74 -19.27 -8.45 9.73
C PRO A 74 -19.59 -6.97 9.97
N PHE A 75 -20.48 -6.69 10.93
CA PHE A 75 -20.90 -5.32 11.23
C PHE A 75 -19.77 -4.50 11.84
N LEU A 76 -19.03 -5.09 12.77
CA LEU A 76 -17.90 -4.42 13.41
C LEU A 76 -16.77 -4.17 12.39
N LEU A 77 -16.51 -5.15 11.54
CA LEU A 77 -15.50 -5.04 10.50
C LEU A 77 -15.84 -3.97 9.47
N LYS A 78 -17.12 -3.96 9.02
CA LYS A 78 -17.64 -2.91 8.14
C LYS A 78 -17.46 -1.52 8.76
N LYS A 79 -17.87 -1.35 10.03
CA LYS A 79 -17.75 -0.07 10.74
C LYS A 79 -16.30 0.43 10.78
N LYS A 80 -15.35 -0.43 11.16
CA LYS A 80 -13.92 -0.09 11.20
C LYS A 80 -13.39 0.34 9.83
N MET A 81 -13.76 -0.36 8.76
CA MET A 81 -13.32 -0.02 7.40
C MET A 81 -13.93 1.29 6.91
N THR A 82 -15.22 1.53 7.21
CA THR A 82 -15.90 2.79 6.87
C THR A 82 -15.25 3.99 7.57
N GLU A 83 -14.86 3.85 8.85
CA GLU A 83 -14.13 4.90 9.60
C GLU A 83 -12.77 5.25 8.95
N LEU A 84 -12.15 4.31 8.24
CA LEU A 84 -10.93 4.54 7.46
C LEU A 84 -11.20 5.05 6.04
N GLY A 85 -12.46 5.23 5.66
CA GLY A 85 -12.88 5.72 4.35
C GLY A 85 -13.04 4.62 3.31
N PHE A 86 -13.20 3.35 3.72
CA PHE A 86 -13.41 2.21 2.83
C PHE A 86 -14.81 1.63 2.98
N ASP A 87 -15.56 1.58 1.88
CA ASP A 87 -16.82 0.86 1.80
C ASP A 87 -16.58 -0.56 1.28
N LEU A 88 -16.92 -1.57 2.10
CA LEU A 88 -16.79 -2.98 1.74
C LEU A 88 -18.02 -3.57 1.05
N GLU A 89 -19.10 -2.81 0.89
CA GLU A 89 -20.34 -3.26 0.23
C GLU A 89 -20.37 -2.98 -1.28
N VAL A 90 -19.40 -2.24 -1.78
CA VAL A 90 -19.25 -2.05 -3.23
C VAL A 90 -18.61 -3.29 -3.87
N PRO A 91 -19.06 -3.71 -5.07
CA PRO A 91 -18.47 -4.84 -5.76
C PRO A 91 -16.97 -4.62 -6.00
N ARG A 92 -16.16 -5.66 -5.75
CA ARG A 92 -14.70 -5.58 -5.86
C ARG A 92 -14.10 -6.84 -6.48
N LEU A 93 -12.97 -6.65 -7.16
CA LEU A 93 -12.03 -7.71 -7.52
C LEU A 93 -10.86 -7.70 -6.54
N VAL A 94 -10.44 -8.87 -6.13
CA VAL A 94 -9.22 -9.07 -5.34
C VAL A 94 -8.12 -9.59 -6.25
N MET A 95 -6.98 -8.93 -6.23
CA MET A 95 -5.79 -9.39 -6.93
C MET A 95 -4.62 -9.44 -5.94
N LEU A 96 -3.90 -10.56 -5.94
CA LEU A 96 -2.67 -10.73 -5.20
C LEU A 96 -1.51 -10.70 -6.18
N VAL A 97 -0.63 -9.74 -5.99
CA VAL A 97 0.60 -9.56 -6.78
C VAL A 97 1.76 -10.11 -5.98
N ASP A 98 2.49 -11.05 -6.56
CA ASP A 98 3.65 -11.73 -5.95
C ASP A 98 4.90 -11.41 -6.78
N LEU A 99 5.94 -10.94 -6.13
CA LEU A 99 7.23 -10.67 -6.77
C LEU A 99 7.93 -11.98 -7.12
N TYR A 100 8.00 -12.28 -8.42
CA TYR A 100 8.56 -13.54 -8.89
C TYR A 100 10.03 -13.68 -8.52
N HIS A 101 10.37 -14.77 -7.83
CA HIS A 101 11.72 -15.06 -7.33
C HIS A 101 12.31 -13.93 -6.45
N PHE A 102 11.48 -13.26 -5.64
CA PHE A 102 11.91 -12.15 -4.80
C PHE A 102 13.08 -12.52 -3.86
N GLY A 103 13.10 -13.75 -3.32
CA GLY A 103 14.22 -14.25 -2.52
C GLY A 103 15.56 -14.20 -3.28
N GLU A 104 15.58 -14.61 -4.54
CA GLU A 104 16.79 -14.56 -5.36
C GLU A 104 17.22 -13.10 -5.67
N VAL A 105 16.23 -12.22 -5.86
CA VAL A 105 16.48 -10.79 -6.07
C VAL A 105 17.10 -10.16 -4.82
N THR A 106 16.53 -10.44 -3.64
CA THR A 106 17.05 -9.95 -2.36
C THR A 106 18.42 -10.49 -2.04
N ASP A 107 18.67 -11.79 -2.29
CA ASP A 107 19.99 -12.40 -2.11
C ASP A 107 21.05 -11.80 -3.04
N ARG A 108 20.68 -11.48 -4.28
CA ARG A 108 21.57 -10.81 -5.23
C ARG A 108 21.92 -9.41 -4.76
N ILE A 109 20.93 -8.62 -4.30
CA ILE A 109 21.13 -7.28 -3.76
C ILE A 109 22.06 -7.35 -2.53
N LYS A 110 21.80 -8.27 -1.59
CA LYS A 110 22.64 -8.47 -0.39
C LYS A 110 24.08 -8.86 -0.76
N LYS A 111 24.28 -9.73 -1.73
CA LYS A 111 25.60 -10.13 -2.20
C LYS A 111 26.37 -8.99 -2.90
N GLN A 112 25.69 -8.17 -3.66
CA GLN A 112 26.29 -6.99 -4.31
C GLN A 112 26.67 -5.89 -3.31
N SER A 113 25.99 -5.84 -2.17
CA SER A 113 26.26 -4.89 -1.08
C SER A 113 27.27 -5.44 -0.05
N SER A 114 27.97 -6.56 -0.34
CA SER A 114 28.92 -7.19 0.60
C SER A 114 30.18 -6.34 0.92
N GLY A 115 30.31 -5.15 0.35
CA GLY A 115 31.31 -4.14 0.73
C GLY A 115 30.68 -2.88 1.34
N GLY A 116 29.36 -2.83 1.48
CA GLY A 116 28.60 -1.71 2.04
C GLY A 116 27.76 -2.13 3.24
N LEU A 117 27.23 -1.14 3.95
CA LEU A 117 26.37 -1.36 5.11
C LEU A 117 25.12 -2.17 4.72
N MET A 118 24.70 -3.09 5.56
CA MET A 118 23.47 -3.88 5.41
C MET A 118 22.24 -2.98 5.15
N GLU A 119 22.28 -1.74 5.63
CA GLU A 119 21.29 -0.68 5.39
C GLU A 119 21.10 -0.34 3.90
N GLU A 120 22.18 -0.36 3.11
CA GLU A 120 22.08 -0.06 1.67
C GLU A 120 21.32 -1.15 0.91
N ALA A 121 21.55 -2.41 1.26
CA ALA A 121 20.80 -3.54 0.69
C ALA A 121 19.31 -3.44 1.03
N GLU A 122 19.01 -3.13 2.28
CA GLU A 122 17.63 -2.98 2.74
C GLU A 122 16.92 -1.81 2.05
N MET A 123 17.58 -0.66 1.91
CA MET A 123 17.04 0.48 1.16
C MET A 123 16.73 0.13 -0.30
N ARG A 124 17.58 -0.64 -0.97
CA ARG A 124 17.35 -1.09 -2.36
C ARG A 124 16.15 -2.05 -2.45
N ILE A 125 16.01 -2.97 -1.49
CA ILE A 125 14.87 -3.88 -1.40
C ILE A 125 13.57 -3.09 -1.22
N GLN A 126 13.56 -2.12 -0.30
CA GLN A 126 12.41 -1.25 -0.08
C GLN A 126 12.09 -0.39 -1.31
N ALA A 127 13.10 0.11 -2.02
CA ALA A 127 12.91 0.86 -3.27
C ALA A 127 12.17 0.03 -4.32
N VAL A 128 12.54 -1.25 -4.51
CA VAL A 128 11.84 -2.15 -5.45
C VAL A 128 10.38 -2.35 -5.02
N LYS A 129 10.13 -2.60 -3.73
CA LYS A 129 8.75 -2.73 -3.21
C LYS A 129 7.93 -1.47 -3.47
N MET A 130 8.48 -0.31 -3.14
CA MET A 130 7.80 0.98 -3.34
C MET A 130 7.54 1.26 -4.82
N GLN A 131 8.46 0.92 -5.71
CA GLN A 131 8.29 1.02 -7.16
C GLN A 131 7.10 0.18 -7.63
N VAL A 132 7.01 -1.08 -7.19
CA VAL A 132 5.87 -1.95 -7.51
C VAL A 132 4.56 -1.36 -7.05
N LEU A 133 4.49 -0.90 -5.79
CA LEU A 133 3.27 -0.31 -5.24
C LEU A 133 2.88 1.00 -5.94
N SER A 134 3.85 1.82 -6.35
CA SER A 134 3.61 3.04 -7.14
C SER A 134 3.00 2.69 -8.49
N THR A 135 3.57 1.73 -9.22
CA THR A 135 3.05 1.30 -10.52
C THR A 135 1.64 0.69 -10.40
N ILE A 136 1.39 -0.07 -9.31
CA ILE A 136 0.03 -0.55 -9.01
C ILE A 136 -0.95 0.62 -8.86
N ARG A 137 -0.58 1.64 -8.07
CA ARG A 137 -1.43 2.82 -7.81
C ARG A 137 -1.65 3.71 -9.03
N GLU A 138 -0.74 3.69 -9.99
CA GLU A 138 -0.91 4.40 -11.27
C GLU A 138 -1.97 3.75 -12.16
N ILE A 139 -2.01 2.41 -12.20
CA ILE A 139 -2.95 1.64 -13.04
C ILE A 139 -4.30 1.46 -12.35
N PHE A 140 -4.28 1.15 -11.05
CA PHE A 140 -5.46 1.01 -10.20
C PHE A 140 -5.66 2.30 -9.40
N ASN A 141 -6.13 3.34 -10.08
CA ASN A 141 -6.18 4.72 -9.59
C ASN A 141 -7.59 5.24 -9.30
N SER A 142 -8.60 4.37 -9.28
CA SER A 142 -9.94 4.78 -8.86
C SER A 142 -9.93 5.20 -7.38
N TYR A 143 -10.77 6.18 -7.03
CA TYR A 143 -10.81 6.77 -5.68
C TYR A 143 -10.97 5.73 -4.56
N SER A 144 -11.67 4.64 -4.84
CA SER A 144 -11.93 3.57 -3.87
C SER A 144 -11.11 2.31 -4.12
N ASP A 145 -10.16 2.33 -5.06
CA ASP A 145 -9.18 1.24 -5.20
C ASP A 145 -8.22 1.28 -4.01
N LEU A 146 -7.92 0.12 -3.46
CA LEU A 146 -6.98 -0.02 -2.36
C LEU A 146 -5.84 -0.92 -2.79
N SER A 147 -4.61 -0.46 -2.60
CA SER A 147 -3.41 -1.25 -2.82
C SER A 147 -2.46 -1.12 -1.64
N LEU A 148 -2.05 -2.25 -1.08
CA LEU A 148 -1.21 -2.34 0.11
C LEU A 148 -0.20 -3.48 -0.05
N PHE A 149 0.89 -3.41 0.70
CA PHE A 149 1.75 -4.57 0.90
C PHE A 149 1.01 -5.67 1.68
N TRP A 150 1.26 -6.93 1.27
CA TRP A 150 0.69 -8.14 1.86
C TRP A 150 1.82 -9.13 2.18
N GLY A 151 2.42 -8.94 3.34
CA GLY A 151 3.62 -9.69 3.70
C GLY A 151 4.91 -9.11 3.11
N GLU A 152 5.92 -9.94 2.91
CA GLU A 152 7.25 -9.48 2.51
C GLU A 152 7.40 -9.28 1.01
N ASP A 153 6.79 -10.14 0.20
CA ASP A 153 6.99 -10.27 -1.24
C ASP A 153 5.69 -10.07 -2.06
N LYS A 154 4.58 -9.76 -1.40
CA LYS A 154 3.27 -9.62 -2.04
C LYS A 154 2.67 -8.26 -1.85
N SER A 155 1.76 -7.91 -2.75
CA SER A 155 0.84 -6.79 -2.61
C SER A 155 -0.58 -7.25 -2.88
N VAL A 156 -1.55 -6.61 -2.25
CA VAL A 156 -2.97 -6.83 -2.50
C VAL A 156 -3.56 -5.62 -3.19
N ILE A 157 -4.43 -5.86 -4.15
CA ILE A 157 -5.24 -4.85 -4.83
C ILE A 157 -6.71 -5.22 -4.63
N LEU A 158 -7.48 -4.28 -4.09
CA LEU A 158 -8.93 -4.32 -4.07
C LEU A 158 -9.43 -3.29 -5.07
N SER A 159 -9.80 -3.74 -6.26
CA SER A 159 -10.30 -2.85 -7.30
C SER A 159 -11.82 -2.73 -7.22
N GLN A 160 -12.32 -1.51 -7.09
CA GLN A 160 -13.74 -1.23 -7.08
C GLN A 160 -14.33 -1.39 -8.49
N LEU A 161 -15.52 -2.01 -8.53
CA LEU A 161 -16.30 -2.13 -9.74
C LEU A 161 -17.53 -1.21 -9.68
N SER A 162 -17.94 -0.69 -10.84
CA SER A 162 -19.21 0.02 -10.93
C SER A 162 -20.36 -0.98 -10.77
N PRO A 163 -21.38 -0.68 -9.94
CA PRO A 163 -22.54 -1.55 -9.76
C PRO A 163 -23.32 -1.85 -11.05
N THR A 164 -23.17 -0.99 -12.06
CA THR A 164 -23.87 -1.09 -13.35
C THR A 164 -23.07 -1.85 -14.42
N THR A 165 -21.85 -2.26 -14.10
CA THR A 165 -21.00 -2.98 -15.06
C THR A 165 -21.38 -4.46 -15.06
N ASP A 166 -21.49 -5.03 -16.24
CA ASP A 166 -21.60 -6.47 -16.43
C ASP A 166 -20.38 -7.21 -15.86
N ASP A 167 -20.61 -8.35 -15.24
CA ASP A 167 -19.58 -9.10 -14.53
C ASP A 167 -18.46 -9.57 -15.45
N GLU A 168 -18.77 -10.06 -16.64
CA GLU A 168 -17.80 -10.51 -17.63
C GLU A 168 -16.93 -9.35 -18.13
N ALA A 169 -17.55 -8.20 -18.40
CA ALA A 169 -16.84 -6.98 -18.79
C ALA A 169 -15.96 -6.43 -17.66
N ALA A 170 -16.37 -6.61 -16.40
CA ALA A 170 -15.59 -6.20 -15.23
C ALA A 170 -14.36 -7.09 -15.05
N LEU A 171 -14.53 -8.41 -15.18
CA LEU A 171 -13.44 -9.39 -15.11
C LEU A 171 -12.42 -9.18 -16.23
N THR A 172 -12.91 -8.95 -17.46
CA THR A 172 -12.05 -8.67 -18.63
C THR A 172 -11.21 -7.42 -18.40
N ARG A 173 -11.82 -6.30 -17.97
CA ARG A 173 -11.08 -5.06 -17.65
C ARG A 173 -10.09 -5.24 -16.49
N GLY A 174 -10.44 -6.02 -15.47
CA GLY A 174 -9.53 -6.37 -14.39
C GLY A 174 -8.32 -7.13 -14.92
N ALA A 175 -8.52 -8.10 -15.79
CA ALA A 175 -7.45 -8.86 -16.43
C ALA A 175 -6.57 -7.98 -17.34
N GLU A 176 -7.13 -7.09 -18.13
CA GLU A 176 -6.39 -6.13 -18.97
C GLU A 176 -5.48 -5.24 -18.13
N LYS A 177 -5.98 -4.68 -17.01
CA LYS A 177 -5.17 -3.91 -16.07
C LYS A 177 -4.04 -4.73 -15.44
N CYS A 178 -4.29 -6.01 -15.14
CA CYS A 178 -3.25 -6.90 -14.63
C CYS A 178 -2.15 -7.16 -15.66
N LEU A 179 -2.50 -7.34 -16.93
CA LEU A 179 -1.54 -7.51 -18.02
C LEU A 179 -0.73 -6.23 -18.25
N GLU A 180 -1.38 -5.07 -18.22
CA GLU A 180 -0.72 -3.77 -18.28
C GLU A 180 0.29 -3.59 -17.12
N LEU A 181 -0.11 -3.98 -15.90
CA LEU A 181 0.78 -3.95 -14.74
C LEU A 181 2.00 -4.85 -14.93
N GLN A 182 1.80 -6.07 -15.43
CA GLN A 182 2.90 -7.00 -15.72
C GLN A 182 3.86 -6.43 -16.74
N GLU A 183 3.35 -5.85 -17.83
CA GLU A 183 4.17 -5.27 -18.90
C GLU A 183 4.97 -4.06 -18.40
N ASN A 184 4.34 -3.16 -17.65
CA ASN A 184 5.01 -1.99 -17.11
C ASN A 184 6.13 -2.36 -16.14
N LEU A 185 5.87 -3.29 -15.22
CA LEU A 185 6.88 -3.77 -14.28
C LEU A 185 7.98 -4.59 -14.97
N PHE A 186 7.63 -5.38 -15.98
CA PHE A 186 8.62 -6.11 -16.76
C PHE A 186 9.61 -5.17 -17.49
N ARG A 187 9.12 -4.08 -18.07
CA ARG A 187 9.98 -3.02 -18.67
C ARG A 187 10.91 -2.38 -17.64
N GLN A 188 10.51 -2.35 -16.38
CA GLN A 188 11.30 -1.85 -15.26
C GLN A 188 12.23 -2.92 -14.64
N GLY A 189 12.28 -4.13 -15.22
CA GLY A 189 13.12 -5.23 -14.76
C GLY A 189 12.51 -6.05 -13.61
N VAL A 190 11.25 -5.82 -13.26
CA VAL A 190 10.54 -6.54 -12.18
C VAL A 190 9.57 -7.54 -12.79
N LYS A 191 9.67 -8.80 -12.38
CA LYS A 191 8.75 -9.88 -12.79
C LYS A 191 7.76 -10.17 -11.67
N ILE A 192 6.48 -10.30 -12.03
CA ILE A 192 5.41 -10.56 -11.08
C ILE A 192 4.51 -11.69 -11.53
N CYS A 193 3.90 -12.36 -10.56
CA CYS A 193 2.75 -13.26 -10.74
C CYS A 193 1.53 -12.59 -10.12
N ILE A 194 0.38 -12.69 -10.77
CA ILE A 194 -0.87 -12.13 -10.27
C ILE A 194 -1.91 -13.24 -10.16
N GLY A 195 -2.48 -13.41 -8.96
CA GLY A 195 -3.70 -14.20 -8.76
C GLY A 195 -4.91 -13.28 -8.74
N MET A 196 -5.91 -13.52 -9.56
CA MET A 196 -7.14 -12.73 -9.63
C MET A 196 -8.34 -13.56 -9.20
N SER A 197 -9.23 -12.97 -8.39
CA SER A 197 -10.48 -13.58 -7.94
C SER A 197 -11.64 -13.34 -8.90
N GLY A 198 -12.78 -13.97 -8.62
CA GLY A 198 -14.09 -13.49 -9.07
C GLY A 198 -14.53 -12.23 -8.34
N ILE A 199 -15.76 -11.75 -8.67
CA ILE A 199 -16.32 -10.52 -8.08
C ILE A 199 -16.88 -10.82 -6.70
N ALA A 200 -16.49 -10.02 -5.72
CA ALA A 200 -17.04 -10.04 -4.35
C ALA A 200 -17.97 -8.83 -4.15
N ARG A 201 -19.14 -9.05 -3.54
CA ARG A 201 -20.17 -8.02 -3.34
C ARG A 201 -20.47 -7.74 -1.86
N ASP A 202 -19.91 -8.55 -0.96
CA ASP A 202 -20.04 -8.43 0.48
C ASP A 202 -18.78 -8.93 1.19
N ILE A 203 -18.71 -8.76 2.50
CA ILE A 203 -17.53 -9.14 3.30
C ILE A 203 -17.23 -10.65 3.23
N PRO A 204 -18.21 -11.56 3.37
CA PRO A 204 -17.98 -12.98 3.21
C PRO A 204 -17.43 -13.37 1.84
N GLN A 205 -18.00 -12.82 0.77
CA GLN A 205 -17.52 -13.05 -0.59
C GLN A 205 -16.12 -12.44 -0.79
N LEU A 206 -15.83 -11.31 -0.14
CA LEU A 206 -14.51 -10.71 -0.19
C LEU A 206 -13.45 -11.61 0.47
N GLY A 207 -13.76 -12.23 1.62
CA GLY A 207 -12.90 -13.23 2.23
C GLY A 207 -12.69 -14.46 1.33
N GLN A 208 -13.74 -14.92 0.63
CA GLN A 208 -13.60 -15.99 -0.36
C GLN A 208 -12.73 -15.55 -1.55
N ALA A 209 -12.94 -14.34 -2.06
CA ALA A 209 -12.15 -13.78 -3.16
C ALA A 209 -10.64 -13.70 -2.84
N PHE A 210 -10.29 -13.38 -1.58
CA PHE A 210 -8.89 -13.47 -1.13
C PHE A 210 -8.34 -14.89 -1.25
N ARG A 211 -9.09 -15.89 -0.78
CA ARG A 211 -8.68 -17.31 -0.86
C ARG A 211 -8.57 -17.78 -2.31
N ASP A 212 -9.48 -17.34 -3.16
CA ASP A 212 -9.48 -17.66 -4.59
C ASP A 212 -8.26 -17.06 -5.30
N ALA A 213 -7.99 -15.78 -5.10
CA ALA A 213 -6.81 -15.11 -5.64
C ALA A 213 -5.50 -15.78 -5.16
N GLN A 214 -5.44 -16.18 -3.89
CA GLN A 214 -4.28 -16.88 -3.33
C GLN A 214 -4.13 -18.27 -3.92
N SER A 215 -5.23 -18.99 -4.11
CA SER A 215 -5.23 -20.33 -4.70
C SER A 215 -4.84 -20.29 -6.17
N ALA A 216 -5.39 -19.34 -6.95
CA ALA A 216 -5.02 -19.10 -8.34
C ALA A 216 -3.52 -18.82 -8.47
N LEU A 217 -2.98 -17.94 -7.62
CA LEU A 217 -1.56 -17.62 -7.61
C LEU A 217 -0.70 -18.85 -7.30
N ARG A 218 -1.06 -19.63 -6.28
CA ARG A 218 -0.34 -20.84 -5.87
C ARG A 218 -0.35 -21.92 -6.95
N ILE A 219 -1.53 -22.20 -7.52
CA ILE A 219 -1.71 -23.23 -8.57
C ILE A 219 -0.97 -22.78 -9.84
N GLY A 220 -1.20 -21.54 -10.27
CA GLY A 220 -0.56 -21.00 -11.47
C GLY A 220 0.97 -21.01 -11.40
N LYS A 221 1.56 -20.63 -10.27
CA LYS A 221 3.01 -20.72 -10.06
C LYS A 221 3.53 -22.16 -10.12
N SER A 222 2.78 -23.13 -9.62
CA SER A 222 3.22 -24.54 -9.65
C SER A 222 3.08 -25.19 -11.03
N MET A 223 2.09 -24.78 -11.82
CA MET A 223 1.82 -25.36 -13.13
C MET A 223 2.64 -24.72 -14.27
N ARG A 224 2.72 -23.39 -14.30
CA ARG A 224 3.33 -22.65 -15.41
C ARG A 224 4.78 -22.22 -15.17
N HIS A 225 5.28 -22.33 -13.93
CA HIS A 225 6.66 -22.00 -13.52
C HIS A 225 7.19 -20.65 -14.02
N GLY A 226 6.32 -19.62 -14.14
CA GLY A 226 6.73 -18.33 -14.69
C GLY A 226 5.85 -17.15 -14.23
N PRO A 227 6.24 -15.92 -14.57
CA PRO A 227 5.40 -14.75 -14.40
C PRO A 227 4.11 -14.90 -15.22
N GLY A 228 2.98 -14.47 -14.67
CA GLY A 228 1.71 -14.57 -15.37
C GLY A 228 0.53 -14.08 -14.54
N LEU A 229 -0.61 -13.91 -15.21
CA LEU A 229 -1.92 -13.73 -14.59
C LEU A 229 -2.57 -15.11 -14.47
N TYR A 230 -3.09 -15.42 -13.28
CA TYR A 230 -3.72 -16.69 -12.95
C TYR A 230 -5.11 -16.45 -12.37
N ARG A 231 -6.09 -17.24 -12.84
CA ARG A 231 -7.45 -17.28 -12.32
C ARG A 231 -7.82 -18.73 -11.99
N ILE A 232 -8.80 -18.95 -11.11
CA ILE A 232 -9.22 -20.30 -10.74
C ILE A 232 -9.85 -21.06 -11.92
N GLU A 233 -10.42 -20.32 -12.89
CA GLU A 233 -11.09 -20.87 -14.07
C GLU A 233 -10.09 -21.25 -15.20
N ASP A 234 -8.84 -20.85 -15.09
CA ASP A 234 -7.76 -21.16 -16.04
C ASP A 234 -7.02 -22.45 -15.63
#